data_b64fedf431b7e0d7a63642cfbbf7b0b5
#
_entry.id   b64fedf431b7e0d7a63642cfbbf7b0b5
#
_cell.length_a   1.000
_cell.length_b   1.000
_cell.length_c   1.000
_cell.angle_alpha   90.00
_cell.angle_beta   90.00
_cell.angle_gamma   90.00
#
_symmetry.space_group_name_H-M   'P 1'
#
loop_
_entity.id
_entity.type
_entity.pdbx_description
1 polymer ?
#
loop_
_entity_poly.entity_id
_entity_poly.type
_entity_poly.pdbx_seq_one_letter_code
_entity_poly.pdbx_strand_id
1 'polypeptide(L)'
;MTHTQAGPAVTRLVGSAELPAPGRWQIDPGHTELAFIGRHFMLTKVRGRFTGVSGVIEVAEQPGDTTVDVTIDMTSVESGNEARDEHLRSADFFDVEHHPAATFSARASGWQGTAGVLAGELTLRGVTRPVSLEAEYLGYTADPWGGHRIVFTAAGTVNREDWGLTWNLPLDGGGLVVSKEIRIEIELEAVLQP
;
A
#
# COMPACT_ATOMS: atom_id res chain seq x y z
N MET A 1 43.75 -14.97 -13.61
CA MET A 1 43.15 -14.55 -12.34
C MET A 1 41.97 -13.65 -12.69
N THR A 2 40.78 -14.25 -12.75
CA THR A 2 39.53 -13.53 -13.04
C THR A 2 39.06 -12.87 -11.76
N HIS A 3 39.20 -11.53 -11.68
CA HIS A 3 38.53 -10.75 -10.65
C HIS A 3 37.03 -10.83 -10.91
N THR A 4 36.33 -11.67 -10.15
CA THR A 4 34.88 -11.54 -10.03
C THR A 4 34.63 -10.25 -9.26
N GLN A 5 34.26 -9.17 -9.96
CA GLN A 5 33.69 -8.00 -9.30
C GLN A 5 32.40 -8.46 -8.59
N ALA A 6 32.43 -8.43 -7.25
CA ALA A 6 31.21 -8.56 -6.50
C ALA A 6 30.27 -7.44 -6.94
N GLY A 7 29.07 -7.79 -7.38
CA GLY A 7 28.03 -6.81 -7.69
C GLY A 7 27.75 -5.92 -6.45
N PRO A 8 27.08 -4.77 -6.64
CA PRO A 8 26.74 -3.91 -5.52
C PRO A 8 25.96 -4.71 -4.47
N ALA A 9 26.27 -4.47 -3.19
CA ALA A 9 25.53 -5.10 -2.10
C ALA A 9 24.06 -4.66 -2.17
N VAL A 10 23.14 -5.62 -2.16
CA VAL A 10 21.68 -5.37 -2.26
C VAL A 10 21.04 -5.17 -0.91
N THR A 11 21.73 -5.57 0.16
CA THR A 11 21.34 -5.32 1.55
C THR A 11 22.52 -4.72 2.31
N ARG A 12 22.23 -4.09 3.45
CA ARG A 12 23.22 -3.49 4.36
C ARG A 12 22.81 -3.62 5.80
N LEU A 13 23.76 -3.56 6.71
CA LEU A 13 23.49 -3.50 8.14
C LEU A 13 23.29 -2.04 8.59
N VAL A 14 22.18 -1.80 9.27
CA VAL A 14 21.89 -0.55 9.98
C VAL A 14 21.63 -0.90 11.45
N GLY A 15 22.61 -0.62 12.29
CA GLY A 15 22.65 -1.19 13.63
C GLY A 15 22.78 -2.71 13.58
N SER A 16 21.81 -3.42 14.15
CA SER A 16 21.74 -4.89 14.12
C SER A 16 20.78 -5.45 13.05
N ALA A 17 20.07 -4.58 12.33
CA ALA A 17 19.09 -4.98 11.32
C ALA A 17 19.72 -5.02 9.92
N GLU A 18 19.45 -6.06 9.17
CA GLU A 18 19.71 -6.10 7.73
C GLU A 18 18.55 -5.41 7.01
N LEU A 19 18.85 -4.38 6.24
CA LEU A 19 17.90 -3.57 5.48
C LEU A 19 18.29 -3.53 4.00
N PRO A 20 17.38 -3.13 3.09
CA PRO A 20 17.73 -2.92 1.70
C PRO A 20 18.86 -1.90 1.55
N ALA A 21 19.75 -2.14 0.59
CA ALA A 21 20.70 -1.12 0.19
C ALA A 21 19.99 0.06 -0.48
N PRO A 22 20.57 1.27 -0.43
CA PRO A 22 20.04 2.43 -1.14
C PRO A 22 19.89 2.16 -2.62
N GLY A 23 18.82 2.67 -3.19
CA GLY A 23 18.51 2.51 -4.61
C GLY A 23 17.02 2.63 -4.91
N ARG A 24 16.72 2.53 -6.19
CA ARG A 24 15.38 2.59 -6.72
C ARG A 24 14.79 1.19 -6.85
N TRP A 25 13.66 0.96 -6.19
CA TRP A 25 12.97 -0.32 -6.19
C TRP A 25 11.57 -0.13 -6.78
N GLN A 26 11.32 -0.80 -7.90
CA GLN A 26 10.02 -0.76 -8.59
C GLN A 26 9.07 -1.75 -7.93
N ILE A 27 7.88 -1.30 -7.52
CA ILE A 27 6.82 -2.18 -7.01
C ILE A 27 6.42 -3.17 -8.10
N ASP A 28 6.37 -4.46 -7.74
CA ASP A 28 5.92 -5.54 -8.61
C ASP A 28 4.40 -5.74 -8.45
N PRO A 29 3.58 -5.32 -9.44
CA PRO A 29 2.13 -5.46 -9.33
C PRO A 29 1.65 -6.91 -9.24
N GLY A 30 2.43 -7.86 -9.78
CA GLY A 30 2.08 -9.28 -9.77
C GLY A 30 2.23 -9.95 -8.39
N HIS A 31 2.99 -9.31 -7.49
CA HIS A 31 3.28 -9.82 -6.15
C HIS A 31 2.99 -8.76 -5.07
N THR A 32 2.03 -7.86 -5.37
CA THR A 32 1.60 -6.84 -4.42
C THR A 32 0.10 -6.93 -4.21
N GLU A 33 -0.33 -7.03 -2.96
CA GLU A 33 -1.73 -6.93 -2.57
C GLU A 33 -1.95 -5.65 -1.76
N LEU A 34 -2.88 -4.82 -2.20
CA LEU A 34 -3.41 -3.70 -1.44
C LEU A 34 -4.87 -3.98 -1.13
N ALA A 35 -5.16 -4.33 0.11
CA ALA A 35 -6.48 -4.67 0.58
C ALA A 35 -7.08 -3.59 1.48
N PHE A 36 -8.40 -3.47 1.41
CA PHE A 36 -9.20 -2.68 2.33
C PHE A 36 -10.26 -3.56 2.98
N ILE A 37 -10.54 -3.33 4.27
CA ILE A 37 -11.48 -4.12 5.04
C ILE A 37 -12.45 -3.17 5.74
N GLY A 38 -13.71 -3.26 5.39
CA GLY A 38 -14.83 -2.63 6.07
C GLY A 38 -15.66 -3.64 6.86
N ARG A 39 -16.58 -3.13 7.69
CA ARG A 39 -17.58 -3.96 8.36
C ARG A 39 -18.95 -3.75 7.72
N HIS A 40 -19.63 -4.84 7.43
CA HIS A 40 -21.01 -4.86 6.99
C HIS A 40 -21.93 -5.14 8.19
N PHE A 41 -22.96 -4.33 8.35
CA PHE A 41 -23.83 -4.31 9.54
C PHE A 41 -23.07 -4.19 10.87
N MET A 42 -21.89 -3.60 10.86
CA MET A 42 -20.96 -3.50 11.99
C MET A 42 -20.50 -4.86 12.54
N LEU A 43 -20.85 -5.96 11.92
CA LEU A 43 -20.61 -7.33 12.38
C LEU A 43 -19.59 -8.07 11.53
N THR A 44 -19.85 -8.24 10.25
CA THR A 44 -19.04 -9.07 9.36
C THR A 44 -17.99 -8.23 8.60
N LYS A 45 -16.80 -8.79 8.44
CA LYS A 45 -15.76 -8.16 7.63
C LYS A 45 -16.06 -8.39 6.14
N VAL A 46 -15.95 -7.33 5.36
CA VAL A 46 -15.89 -7.38 3.91
C VAL A 46 -14.52 -6.91 3.48
N ARG A 47 -13.78 -7.76 2.78
CA ARG A 47 -12.48 -7.48 2.21
C ARG A 47 -12.63 -7.19 0.73
N GLY A 48 -12.04 -6.12 0.27
CA GLY A 48 -11.78 -5.85 -1.14
C GLY A 48 -10.30 -5.58 -1.32
N ARG A 49 -9.85 -5.62 -2.57
CA ARG A 49 -8.46 -5.32 -2.95
C ARG A 49 -8.41 -4.57 -4.27
N PHE A 50 -7.26 -3.94 -4.53
CA PHE A 50 -6.92 -3.38 -5.82
C PHE A 50 -5.82 -4.24 -6.45
N THR A 51 -6.02 -4.66 -7.70
CA THR A 51 -5.06 -5.48 -8.45
C THR A 51 -4.13 -4.65 -9.34
N GLY A 52 -4.50 -3.40 -9.63
CA GLY A 52 -3.71 -2.44 -10.39
C GLY A 52 -2.95 -1.48 -9.46
N VAL A 53 -1.86 -1.95 -8.85
CA VAL A 53 -0.99 -1.13 -7.98
C VAL A 53 0.37 -1.01 -8.63
N SER A 54 0.91 0.20 -8.72
CA SER A 54 2.24 0.49 -9.24
C SER A 54 2.93 1.55 -8.40
N GLY A 55 4.24 1.63 -8.47
CA GLY A 55 4.95 2.66 -7.72
C GLY A 55 6.44 2.36 -7.54
N VAL A 56 7.09 3.19 -6.75
CA VAL A 56 8.53 3.15 -6.53
C VAL A 56 8.82 3.38 -5.05
N ILE A 57 9.82 2.67 -4.55
CA ILE A 57 10.46 2.92 -3.26
C ILE A 57 11.87 3.43 -3.56
N GLU A 58 12.16 4.67 -3.17
CA GLU A 58 13.52 5.23 -3.19
C GLU A 58 14.15 4.98 -1.81
N VAL A 59 14.88 3.90 -1.69
CA VAL A 59 15.59 3.57 -0.44
C VAL A 59 16.81 4.50 -0.30
N ALA A 60 16.81 5.29 0.76
CA ALA A 60 17.85 6.25 1.04
C ALA A 60 18.94 5.67 1.96
N GLU A 61 20.10 6.39 2.04
CA GLU A 61 21.17 6.05 2.98
C GLU A 61 20.70 6.05 4.44
N GLN A 62 19.89 7.02 4.83
CA GLN A 62 19.24 7.03 6.12
C GLN A 62 17.85 6.42 5.96
N PRO A 63 17.46 5.38 6.74
CA PRO A 63 16.16 4.74 6.60
C PRO A 63 14.97 5.71 6.67
N GLY A 64 15.05 6.73 7.53
CA GLY A 64 14.03 7.77 7.67
C GLY A 64 13.91 8.74 6.48
N ASP A 65 14.81 8.68 5.51
CA ASP A 65 14.74 9.48 4.29
C ASP A 65 14.18 8.69 3.09
N THR A 66 13.90 7.41 3.28
CA THR A 66 13.27 6.55 2.27
C THR A 66 11.89 7.08 1.93
N THR A 67 11.60 7.19 0.63
CA THR A 67 10.30 7.64 0.12
C THR A 67 9.60 6.54 -0.66
N VAL A 68 8.27 6.61 -0.68
CA VAL A 68 7.40 5.67 -1.38
C VAL A 68 6.37 6.46 -2.15
N ASP A 69 6.28 6.22 -3.46
CA ASP A 69 5.26 6.79 -4.33
C ASP A 69 4.47 5.67 -5.00
N VAL A 70 3.16 5.65 -4.77
CA VAL A 70 2.25 4.60 -5.24
C VAL A 70 1.12 5.22 -6.04
N THR A 71 0.77 4.58 -7.15
CA THR A 71 -0.45 4.84 -7.92
C THR A 71 -1.31 3.59 -7.91
N ILE A 72 -2.60 3.77 -7.62
CA ILE A 72 -3.61 2.72 -7.55
C ILE A 72 -4.62 2.95 -8.66
N ASP A 73 -4.79 1.97 -9.53
CA ASP A 73 -5.88 1.96 -10.51
C ASP A 73 -7.19 1.63 -9.78
N MET A 74 -8.05 2.61 -9.63
CA MET A 74 -9.32 2.47 -8.90
C MET A 74 -10.32 1.59 -9.64
N THR A 75 -10.16 1.41 -10.96
CA THR A 75 -11.00 0.50 -11.76
C THR A 75 -10.74 -0.97 -11.44
N SER A 76 -9.55 -1.26 -10.90
CA SER A 76 -9.09 -2.61 -10.55
C SER A 76 -9.66 -3.17 -9.26
N VAL A 77 -10.61 -2.46 -8.63
CA VAL A 77 -11.24 -2.91 -7.38
C VAL A 77 -12.00 -4.22 -7.58
N GLU A 78 -11.74 -5.17 -6.70
CA GLU A 78 -12.45 -6.44 -6.63
C GLU A 78 -12.67 -6.87 -5.18
N SER A 79 -13.84 -7.43 -4.90
CA SER A 79 -14.23 -7.89 -3.56
C SER A 79 -14.83 -9.29 -3.56
N GLY A 80 -14.78 -9.96 -4.72
CA GLY A 80 -15.38 -11.29 -4.91
C GLY A 80 -16.91 -11.26 -5.08
N ASN A 81 -17.51 -10.10 -5.37
CA ASN A 81 -18.91 -9.94 -5.70
C ASN A 81 -19.08 -8.83 -6.73
N GLU A 82 -19.47 -9.19 -7.96
CA GLU A 82 -19.54 -8.29 -9.10
C GLU A 82 -20.46 -7.08 -8.87
N ALA A 83 -21.65 -7.29 -8.32
CA ALA A 83 -22.59 -6.19 -8.05
C ALA A 83 -22.03 -5.20 -7.01
N ARG A 84 -21.29 -5.68 -6.02
CA ARG A 84 -20.59 -4.81 -5.07
C ARG A 84 -19.43 -4.09 -5.73
N ASP A 85 -18.68 -4.74 -6.59
CA ASP A 85 -17.54 -4.14 -7.30
C ASP A 85 -18.03 -3.04 -8.25
N GLU A 86 -19.14 -3.22 -8.94
CA GLU A 86 -19.79 -2.17 -9.72
C GLU A 86 -20.23 -0.99 -8.84
N HIS A 87 -20.82 -1.26 -7.68
CA HIS A 87 -21.24 -0.21 -6.76
C HIS A 87 -20.02 0.53 -6.16
N LEU A 88 -18.94 -0.18 -5.85
CA LEU A 88 -17.68 0.45 -5.40
C LEU A 88 -17.10 1.38 -6.46
N ARG A 89 -17.22 1.05 -7.74
CA ARG A 89 -16.76 1.91 -8.84
C ARG A 89 -17.64 3.14 -9.08
N SER A 90 -18.90 3.08 -8.66
CA SER A 90 -19.88 4.16 -8.91
C SER A 90 -19.57 5.45 -8.14
N ALA A 91 -20.34 6.51 -8.45
CA ALA A 91 -20.24 7.83 -7.80
C ALA A 91 -20.57 7.79 -6.28
N ASP A 92 -21.27 6.76 -5.82
CA ASP A 92 -21.53 6.55 -4.38
C ASP A 92 -20.26 6.27 -3.58
N PHE A 93 -19.23 5.65 -4.22
CA PHE A 93 -17.96 5.30 -3.59
C PHE A 93 -16.77 5.92 -4.32
N PHE A 94 -16.07 5.17 -5.17
CA PHE A 94 -14.78 5.61 -5.74
C PHE A 94 -14.93 6.56 -6.92
N ASP A 95 -16.09 6.59 -7.59
CA ASP A 95 -16.36 7.46 -8.75
C ASP A 95 -15.25 7.35 -9.80
N VAL A 96 -14.97 6.12 -10.21
CA VAL A 96 -13.82 5.81 -11.07
C VAL A 96 -13.88 6.44 -12.44
N GLU A 97 -15.08 6.85 -12.90
CA GLU A 97 -15.26 7.57 -14.16
C GLU A 97 -14.57 8.94 -14.13
N HIS A 98 -14.63 9.64 -12.99
CA HIS A 98 -14.01 10.96 -12.79
C HIS A 98 -12.66 10.87 -12.06
N HIS A 99 -12.45 9.79 -11.31
CA HIS A 99 -11.26 9.59 -10.48
C HIS A 99 -10.68 8.18 -10.68
N PRO A 100 -10.11 7.89 -11.87
CA PRO A 100 -9.64 6.53 -12.21
C PRO A 100 -8.41 6.09 -11.41
N ALA A 101 -7.72 7.00 -10.75
CA ALA A 101 -6.52 6.72 -9.97
C ALA A 101 -6.57 7.36 -8.59
N ALA A 102 -5.99 6.68 -7.61
CA ALA A 102 -5.59 7.23 -6.33
C ALA A 102 -4.06 7.23 -6.21
N THR A 103 -3.49 8.12 -5.40
CA THR A 103 -2.03 8.19 -5.19
C THR A 103 -1.71 8.27 -3.71
N PHE A 104 -0.62 7.62 -3.33
CA PHE A 104 -0.06 7.73 -1.98
C PHE A 104 1.43 8.06 -2.08
N SER A 105 1.83 9.19 -1.48
CA SER A 105 3.22 9.61 -1.39
C SER A 105 3.61 9.73 0.07
N ALA A 106 4.63 9.03 0.49
CA ALA A 106 5.03 8.94 1.88
C ALA A 106 6.54 8.94 2.08
N ARG A 107 6.94 9.27 3.30
CA ARG A 107 8.31 9.14 3.80
C ARG A 107 8.33 8.22 5.02
N ALA A 108 9.35 7.41 5.12
CA ALA A 108 9.61 6.61 6.30
C ALA A 108 9.94 7.51 7.51
N SER A 109 9.43 7.15 8.67
CA SER A 109 9.71 7.86 9.92
C SER A 109 9.78 6.88 11.09
N GLY A 110 10.51 7.24 12.15
CA GLY A 110 10.60 6.43 13.36
C GLY A 110 11.10 5.01 13.13
N TRP A 111 11.89 4.77 12.08
CA TRP A 111 12.35 3.45 11.70
C TRP A 111 13.31 2.88 12.74
N GLN A 112 13.00 1.71 13.29
CA GLN A 112 13.81 0.99 14.28
C GLN A 112 13.87 -0.50 13.91
N GLY A 113 15.07 -1.03 13.76
CA GLY A 113 15.22 -2.40 13.27
C GLY A 113 14.62 -2.56 11.89
N THR A 114 13.62 -3.43 11.75
CA THR A 114 12.90 -3.69 10.49
C THR A 114 11.56 -2.97 10.38
N ALA A 115 11.14 -2.21 11.39
CA ALA A 115 9.81 -1.59 11.44
C ALA A 115 9.86 -0.08 11.60
N GLY A 116 8.82 0.60 11.13
CA GLY A 116 8.66 2.03 11.22
C GLY A 116 7.28 2.48 10.77
N VAL A 117 7.15 3.76 10.46
CA VAL A 117 5.91 4.36 9.98
C VAL A 117 6.16 4.99 8.61
N LEU A 118 5.25 4.76 7.67
CA LEU A 118 5.12 5.53 6.45
C LEU A 118 4.11 6.65 6.71
N ALA A 119 4.60 7.88 6.87
CA ALA A 119 3.78 9.06 7.04
C ALA A 119 3.70 9.81 5.69
N GLY A 120 2.50 10.00 5.18
CA GLY A 120 2.33 10.56 3.85
C GLY A 120 0.93 11.08 3.58
N GLU A 121 0.64 11.30 2.33
CA GLU A 121 -0.62 11.84 1.83
C GLU A 121 -1.27 10.87 0.86
N LEU A 122 -2.53 10.53 1.12
CA LEU A 122 -3.38 9.76 0.23
C LEU A 122 -4.33 10.72 -0.49
N THR A 123 -4.27 10.74 -1.82
CA THR A 123 -5.24 11.41 -2.67
C THR A 123 -6.22 10.38 -3.23
N LEU A 124 -7.48 10.51 -2.86
CA LEU A 124 -8.58 9.66 -3.29
C LEU A 124 -9.79 10.55 -3.65
N ARG A 125 -10.44 10.30 -4.79
CA ARG A 125 -11.52 11.17 -5.33
C ARG A 125 -11.15 12.66 -5.38
N GLY A 126 -9.90 12.98 -5.72
CA GLY A 126 -9.41 14.36 -5.76
C GLY A 126 -9.23 15.05 -4.41
N VAL A 127 -9.45 14.33 -3.30
CA VAL A 127 -9.26 14.85 -1.93
C VAL A 127 -7.97 14.26 -1.36
N THR A 128 -7.08 15.10 -0.86
CA THR A 128 -5.82 14.69 -0.23
C THR A 128 -5.92 14.78 1.29
N ARG A 129 -5.52 13.72 1.98
CA ARG A 129 -5.49 13.64 3.45
C ARG A 129 -4.22 12.97 3.93
N PRO A 130 -3.70 13.35 5.11
CA PRO A 130 -2.59 12.66 5.73
C PRO A 130 -3.00 11.25 6.15
N VAL A 131 -2.11 10.28 5.89
CA VAL A 131 -2.27 8.88 6.30
C VAL A 131 -0.94 8.39 6.85
N SER A 132 -1.00 7.64 7.93
CA SER A 132 0.14 6.93 8.51
C SER A 132 -0.12 5.43 8.49
N LEU A 133 0.85 4.69 7.97
CA LEU A 133 0.83 3.23 7.93
C LEU A 133 1.99 2.68 8.75
N GLU A 134 1.72 1.76 9.65
CA GLU A 134 2.77 0.94 10.28
C GLU A 134 3.34 0.03 9.20
N ALA A 135 4.67 0.04 9.04
CA ALA A 135 5.36 -0.72 8.00
C ALA A 135 6.48 -1.58 8.59
N GLU A 136 6.67 -2.76 7.99
CA GLU A 136 7.71 -3.69 8.37
C GLU A 136 8.40 -4.25 7.12
N TYR A 137 9.72 -4.23 7.14
CA TYR A 137 10.56 -4.93 6.17
C TYR A 137 10.70 -6.39 6.57
N LEU A 138 10.27 -7.29 5.71
CA LEU A 138 10.26 -8.73 5.97
C LEU A 138 11.54 -9.42 5.50
N GLY A 139 12.22 -8.86 4.50
CA GLY A 139 13.44 -9.44 4.01
C GLY A 139 13.71 -9.20 2.52
N TYR A 140 14.80 -9.81 2.09
CA TYR A 140 15.32 -9.80 0.73
C TYR A 140 15.40 -11.22 0.17
N THR A 141 15.23 -11.34 -1.14
CA THR A 141 15.52 -12.56 -1.89
C THR A 141 16.05 -12.22 -3.29
N ALA A 142 16.92 -13.11 -3.81
CA ALA A 142 17.26 -13.11 -5.22
C ALA A 142 16.30 -14.04 -5.96
N ASP A 143 15.73 -13.60 -7.06
CA ASP A 143 14.89 -14.46 -7.87
C ASP A 143 15.72 -15.32 -8.84
N PRO A 144 15.16 -16.42 -9.37
CA PRO A 144 15.90 -17.32 -10.27
C PRO A 144 16.33 -16.69 -11.60
N TRP A 145 15.82 -15.52 -11.93
CA TRP A 145 16.11 -14.80 -13.19
C TRP A 145 17.14 -13.69 -12.99
N GLY A 146 17.71 -13.57 -11.78
CA GLY A 146 18.77 -12.62 -11.45
C GLY A 146 18.26 -11.27 -10.95
N GLY A 147 16.96 -11.13 -10.70
CA GLY A 147 16.38 -9.98 -10.05
C GLY A 147 16.60 -10.00 -8.53
N HIS A 148 16.61 -8.83 -7.93
CA HIS A 148 16.70 -8.65 -6.49
C HIS A 148 15.39 -8.09 -5.97
N ARG A 149 14.79 -8.77 -4.98
CA ARG A 149 13.46 -8.44 -4.44
C ARG A 149 13.53 -8.13 -2.96
N ILE A 150 12.75 -7.13 -2.56
CA ILE A 150 12.50 -6.80 -1.16
C ILE A 150 11.01 -6.92 -0.88
N VAL A 151 10.68 -7.31 0.35
CA VAL A 151 9.31 -7.57 0.78
C VAL A 151 8.99 -6.72 2.00
N PHE A 152 7.82 -6.06 1.95
CA PHE A 152 7.29 -5.26 3.03
C PHE A 152 5.84 -5.61 3.32
N THR A 153 5.43 -5.38 4.55
CA THR A 153 4.03 -5.22 4.91
C THR A 153 3.77 -3.80 5.40
N ALA A 154 2.54 -3.34 5.22
CA ALA A 154 2.10 -2.10 5.84
C ALA A 154 0.61 -2.20 6.23
N ALA A 155 0.23 -1.52 7.30
CA ALA A 155 -1.16 -1.50 7.76
C ALA A 155 -1.53 -0.18 8.43
N GLY A 156 -2.81 0.18 8.32
CA GLY A 156 -3.36 1.36 8.97
C GLY A 156 -4.88 1.36 8.96
N THR A 157 -5.46 2.38 9.55
CA THR A 157 -6.91 2.59 9.56
C THR A 157 -7.22 4.02 9.17
N VAL A 158 -8.20 4.20 8.29
CA VAL A 158 -8.66 5.50 7.80
C VAL A 158 -10.16 5.62 7.97
N ASN A 159 -10.67 6.85 8.09
CA ASN A 159 -12.09 7.12 7.99
C ASN A 159 -12.42 7.48 6.54
N ARG A 160 -13.19 6.65 5.84
CA ARG A 160 -13.54 6.86 4.44
C ARG A 160 -14.27 8.19 4.17
N GLU A 161 -14.98 8.70 5.17
CA GLU A 161 -15.72 9.96 5.03
C GLU A 161 -14.79 11.17 4.88
N ASP A 162 -13.51 11.09 5.29
CA ASP A 162 -12.51 12.14 5.11
C ASP A 162 -12.24 12.43 3.62
N TRP A 163 -12.52 11.47 2.73
CA TRP A 163 -12.45 11.62 1.27
C TRP A 163 -13.82 11.76 0.60
N GLY A 164 -14.88 12.04 1.39
CA GLY A 164 -16.23 12.23 0.86
C GLY A 164 -16.94 10.93 0.46
N LEU A 165 -16.44 9.74 0.86
CA LEU A 165 -17.15 8.46 0.65
C LEU A 165 -18.19 8.29 1.77
N THR A 166 -19.30 9.01 1.65
CA THR A 166 -20.32 9.12 2.72
C THR A 166 -21.53 8.22 2.51
N TRP A 167 -21.64 7.56 1.33
CA TRP A 167 -22.77 6.68 1.08
C TRP A 167 -22.96 5.65 2.20
N ASN A 168 -24.19 5.51 2.67
CA ASN A 168 -24.58 4.53 3.68
C ASN A 168 -26.10 4.39 3.75
N LEU A 169 -26.58 3.32 4.36
CA LEU A 169 -27.98 3.13 4.69
C LEU A 169 -28.11 2.97 6.21
N PRO A 170 -29.05 3.69 6.85
CA PRO A 170 -29.36 3.50 8.26
C PRO A 170 -30.11 2.16 8.46
N LEU A 171 -29.89 1.54 9.60
CA LEU A 171 -30.60 0.32 10.02
C LEU A 171 -31.72 0.67 10.99
N ASP A 172 -32.87 -0.02 10.90
CA ASP A 172 -34.05 0.21 11.75
C ASP A 172 -33.75 0.07 13.25
N GLY A 173 -32.77 -0.78 13.61
CA GLY A 173 -32.29 -0.96 14.98
C GLY A 173 -31.18 -0.01 15.42
N GLY A 174 -30.84 0.99 14.61
CA GLY A 174 -29.67 1.86 14.77
C GLY A 174 -28.40 1.23 14.21
N GLY A 175 -27.45 2.08 13.81
CA GLY A 175 -26.22 1.69 13.14
C GLY A 175 -26.25 1.91 11.63
N LEU A 176 -25.23 1.45 10.93
CA LEU A 176 -25.00 1.68 9.51
C LEU A 176 -24.67 0.37 8.81
N VAL A 177 -25.00 0.29 7.52
CA VAL A 177 -24.71 -0.89 6.68
C VAL A 177 -23.21 -1.04 6.47
N VAL A 178 -22.47 0.07 6.27
CA VAL A 178 -21.02 0.05 6.04
C VAL A 178 -20.30 0.90 7.08
N SER A 179 -19.22 0.36 7.67
CA SER A 179 -18.41 1.09 8.63
C SER A 179 -17.75 2.33 8.02
N LYS A 180 -17.52 3.35 8.85
CA LYS A 180 -16.74 4.53 8.48
C LYS A 180 -15.25 4.23 8.48
N GLU A 181 -14.80 3.48 9.47
CA GLU A 181 -13.41 3.03 9.57
C GLU A 181 -13.15 1.90 8.60
N ILE A 182 -12.09 2.05 7.83
CA ILE A 182 -11.59 1.08 6.86
C ILE A 182 -10.15 0.75 7.25
N ARG A 183 -9.87 -0.52 7.47
CA ARG A 183 -8.50 -1.01 7.66
C ARG A 183 -7.86 -1.23 6.29
N ILE A 184 -6.65 -0.74 6.16
CA ILE A 184 -5.78 -0.97 5.01
C ILE A 184 -4.75 -2.02 5.40
N GLU A 185 -4.51 -3.01 4.53
CA GLU A 185 -3.47 -4.02 4.68
C GLU A 185 -2.75 -4.16 3.34
N ILE A 186 -1.43 -4.14 3.39
CA ILE A 186 -0.57 -4.18 2.21
C ILE A 186 0.49 -5.25 2.41
N GLU A 187 0.63 -6.12 1.42
CA GLU A 187 1.80 -6.97 1.21
C GLU A 187 2.42 -6.55 -0.11
N LEU A 188 3.71 -6.25 -0.12
CA LEU A 188 4.37 -5.62 -1.25
C LEU A 188 5.71 -6.26 -1.53
N GLU A 189 5.93 -6.62 -2.81
CA GLU A 189 7.26 -6.89 -3.33
C GLU A 189 7.73 -5.75 -4.23
N ALA A 190 9.03 -5.46 -4.18
CA ALA A 190 9.64 -4.51 -5.10
C ALA A 190 10.98 -5.04 -5.62
N VAL A 191 11.29 -4.71 -6.88
CA VAL A 191 12.46 -5.20 -7.63
C VAL A 191 13.44 -4.05 -7.81
N LEU A 192 14.72 -4.32 -7.47
CA LEU A 192 15.80 -3.35 -7.66
C LEU A 192 15.94 -2.99 -9.14
N GLN A 193 16.01 -1.71 -9.40
CA GLN A 193 16.28 -1.17 -10.73
C GLN A 193 17.78 -0.93 -10.93
N PRO A 194 18.27 -1.09 -12.18
CA PRO A 194 19.67 -0.84 -12.52
C PRO A 194 20.18 0.56 -12.19
#